data_b9552f4f2b2b205d4e162e8aacb0b1e9
#
_entry.id   b9552f4f2b2b205d4e162e8aacb0b1e9
#
_cell.length_a   1.000
_cell.length_b   1.000
_cell.length_c   1.000
_cell.angle_alpha   90.00
_cell.angle_beta   90.00
_cell.angle_gamma   90.00
#
_symmetry.space_group_name_H-M   'P 1'
#
loop_
_entity.id
_entity.type
_entity.pdbx_description
1 polymer ?
#
loop_
_entity_poly.entity_id
_entity_poly.type
_entity_poly.pdbx_seq_one_letter_code
_entity_poly.pdbx_strand_id
1 'polypeptide(L)'
;SKTNIGKARKGSLVNLERSITASTEIGGHLMSGHIHFAGKVEKIITKNTNKDLQIKFPKKYKQYIFEKGYIGVNGCSLTLGKVNNDSFYVHLIPETLEITNLSYLKKGSFVNIEIDQNTIAIVETVKNSLAAQKS
;
A
#
# COMPACT_ATOMS: atom_id res chain seq x y z
N SER A 1 13.45 0.96 -10.96
CA SER A 1 13.04 -0.22 -10.18
C SER A 1 11.62 -0.01 -9.65
N LYS A 2 10.77 -1.04 -9.70
CA LYS A 2 9.41 -0.99 -9.14
C LYS A 2 9.39 -1.09 -7.61
N THR A 3 10.48 -1.58 -7.02
CA THR A 3 10.57 -1.84 -5.58
C THR A 3 11.69 -1.04 -4.93
N ASN A 4 11.63 -0.89 -3.60
CA ASN A 4 12.70 -0.30 -2.80
C ASN A 4 13.79 -1.32 -2.39
N ILE A 5 13.59 -2.62 -2.64
CA ILE A 5 14.49 -3.71 -2.22
C ILE A 5 15.90 -3.56 -2.80
N GLY A 6 16.03 -3.05 -4.04
CA GLY A 6 17.34 -2.80 -4.66
C GLY A 6 18.23 -1.79 -3.89
N LYS A 7 17.67 -1.06 -2.93
CA LYS A 7 18.39 -0.14 -2.04
C LYS A 7 18.75 -0.76 -0.69
N ALA A 8 18.29 -2.00 -0.41
CA ALA A 8 18.58 -2.67 0.84
C ALA A 8 20.08 -2.97 0.97
N ARG A 9 20.58 -2.87 2.19
CA ARG A 9 21.98 -3.12 2.59
C ARG A 9 21.98 -4.04 3.81
N LYS A 10 23.13 -4.59 4.15
CA LYS A 10 23.31 -5.33 5.42
C LYS A 10 22.83 -4.46 6.58
N GLY A 11 21.93 -5.00 7.41
CA GLY A 11 21.30 -4.28 8.51
C GLY A 11 20.00 -3.54 8.17
N SER A 12 19.56 -3.54 6.91
CA SER A 12 18.23 -3.02 6.56
C SER A 12 17.13 -3.89 7.20
N LEU A 13 16.15 -3.24 7.79
CA LEU A 13 14.96 -3.91 8.34
C LEU A 13 13.95 -4.16 7.23
N VAL A 14 13.43 -5.37 7.17
CA VAL A 14 12.39 -5.78 6.21
C VAL A 14 11.24 -6.45 6.96
N ASN A 15 10.02 -6.28 6.46
CA ASN A 15 8.89 -7.06 6.95
C ASN A 15 8.96 -8.47 6.33
N LEU A 16 8.80 -9.49 7.17
CA LEU A 16 8.74 -10.88 6.72
C LEU A 16 7.39 -11.47 7.10
N GLU A 17 6.75 -12.12 6.14
CA GLU A 17 5.50 -12.82 6.34
C GLU A 17 5.58 -14.18 5.65
N ARG A 18 5.09 -15.22 6.34
CA ARG A 18 4.97 -16.55 5.75
C ARG A 18 3.76 -16.61 4.84
N SER A 19 3.82 -17.47 3.82
CA SER A 19 2.65 -17.75 2.99
C SER A 19 1.51 -18.25 3.85
N ILE A 20 0.29 -17.80 3.55
CA ILE A 20 -0.93 -18.26 4.21
C ILE A 20 -1.20 -19.72 3.86
N THR A 21 -1.86 -20.42 4.78
CA THR A 21 -2.40 -21.77 4.58
C THR A 21 -3.93 -21.71 4.66
N ALA A 22 -4.61 -22.80 4.32
CA ALA A 22 -6.08 -22.86 4.40
C ALA A 22 -6.65 -22.62 5.81
N SER A 23 -5.85 -22.76 6.85
CA SER A 23 -6.22 -22.54 8.25
C SER A 23 -5.76 -21.21 8.82
N THR A 24 -5.13 -20.35 8.02
CA THR A 24 -4.62 -19.05 8.48
C THR A 24 -5.76 -18.04 8.62
N GLU A 25 -5.85 -17.41 9.78
CA GLU A 25 -6.74 -16.25 9.96
C GLU A 25 -6.19 -15.04 9.19
N ILE A 26 -7.07 -14.33 8.46
CA ILE A 26 -6.70 -13.18 7.64
C ILE A 26 -7.21 -11.91 8.31
N GLY A 27 -6.29 -11.13 8.87
CA GLY A 27 -6.56 -9.81 9.44
C GLY A 27 -6.25 -8.68 8.45
N GLY A 28 -7.07 -8.48 7.43
CA GLY A 28 -6.85 -7.47 6.39
C GLY A 28 -7.35 -7.98 5.05
N HIS A 29 -6.57 -7.78 3.98
CA HIS A 29 -6.91 -8.30 2.65
C HIS A 29 -5.81 -9.26 2.15
N LEU A 30 -6.17 -10.11 1.20
CA LEU A 30 -5.22 -11.02 0.55
C LEU A 30 -4.24 -10.20 -0.31
N MET A 31 -2.95 -10.40 -0.06
CA MET A 31 -1.87 -9.79 -0.83
C MET A 31 -1.08 -10.86 -1.57
N SER A 32 -0.72 -10.57 -2.81
CA SER A 32 0.01 -11.48 -3.68
C SER A 32 1.53 -11.30 -3.65
N GLY A 33 2.00 -10.18 -3.09
CA GLY A 33 3.40 -9.77 -3.13
C GLY A 33 3.82 -9.09 -4.45
N HIS A 34 2.89 -8.79 -5.35
CA HIS A 34 3.17 -8.12 -6.62
C HIS A 34 3.18 -6.60 -6.45
N ILE A 35 4.37 -6.03 -6.35
CA ILE A 35 4.57 -4.60 -6.18
C ILE A 35 4.30 -3.86 -7.49
N HIS A 36 3.38 -2.89 -7.44
CA HIS A 36 3.01 -2.07 -8.59
C HIS A 36 3.95 -0.88 -8.76
N PHE A 37 4.35 -0.25 -7.66
CA PHE A 37 5.28 0.88 -7.67
C PHE A 37 5.91 1.11 -6.29
N ALA A 38 6.98 1.91 -6.27
CA ALA A 38 7.53 2.47 -5.03
C ALA A 38 6.92 3.85 -4.78
N GLY A 39 6.13 3.98 -3.70
CA GLY A 39 5.56 5.24 -3.25
C GLY A 39 6.54 6.03 -2.40
N LYS A 40 6.52 7.36 -2.49
CA LYS A 40 7.36 8.24 -1.68
C LYS A 40 6.58 8.79 -0.50
N VAL A 41 7.12 8.65 0.71
CA VAL A 41 6.57 9.27 1.92
C VAL A 41 6.81 10.78 1.86
N GLU A 42 5.75 11.57 1.72
CA GLU A 42 5.84 13.03 1.66
C GLU A 42 5.68 13.70 3.02
N LYS A 43 4.84 13.12 3.86
CA LYS A 43 4.53 13.69 5.18
C LYS A 43 4.31 12.59 6.20
N ILE A 44 4.73 12.84 7.42
CA ILE A 44 4.46 12.01 8.60
C ILE A 44 3.87 12.92 9.66
N ILE A 45 2.71 12.54 10.19
CA ILE A 45 2.05 13.26 11.27
C ILE A 45 1.94 12.29 12.45
N THR A 46 2.58 12.63 13.56
CA THR A 46 2.47 11.85 14.79
C THR A 46 1.36 12.44 15.65
N LYS A 47 0.41 11.59 16.05
CA LYS A 47 -0.70 11.94 16.94
C LYS A 47 -0.73 10.95 18.10
N ASN A 48 -0.28 11.37 19.27
CA ASN A 48 -0.10 10.47 20.42
C ASN A 48 0.78 9.27 20.03
N THR A 49 0.21 8.06 20.07
CA THR A 49 0.88 6.79 19.72
C THR A 49 0.73 6.39 18.26
N ASN A 50 -0.09 7.09 17.49
CA ASN A 50 -0.39 6.78 16.09
C ASN A 50 0.47 7.63 15.14
N LYS A 51 0.67 7.14 13.91
CA LYS A 51 1.30 7.90 12.83
C LYS A 51 0.42 7.88 11.58
N ASP A 52 0.23 9.06 10.99
CA ASP A 52 -0.35 9.18 9.66
C ASP A 52 0.77 9.37 8.64
N LEU A 53 0.78 8.57 7.60
CA LEU A 53 1.70 8.72 6.47
C LEU A 53 0.95 9.24 5.26
N GLN A 54 1.45 10.29 4.63
CA GLN A 54 1.06 10.70 3.29
C GLN A 54 2.05 10.13 2.29
N ILE A 55 1.55 9.33 1.35
CA ILE A 55 2.36 8.61 0.37
C ILE A 55 1.96 9.05 -1.03
N LYS A 56 2.94 9.48 -1.82
CA LYS A 56 2.74 9.87 -3.21
C LYS A 56 2.74 8.67 -4.14
N PHE A 57 1.89 8.72 -5.16
CA PHE A 57 1.78 7.67 -6.17
C PHE A 57 1.71 8.25 -7.60
N PRO A 58 2.11 7.47 -8.64
CA PRO A 58 1.97 7.87 -10.03
C PRO A 58 0.49 7.99 -10.44
N LYS A 59 0.08 9.09 -11.09
CA LYS A 59 -1.32 9.40 -11.45
C LYS A 59 -2.04 8.28 -12.19
N LYS A 60 -1.34 7.45 -12.97
CA LYS A 60 -1.92 6.31 -13.69
C LYS A 60 -2.63 5.28 -12.80
N TYR A 61 -2.29 5.25 -11.50
CA TYR A 61 -2.90 4.33 -10.53
C TYR A 61 -4.09 4.94 -9.79
N LYS A 62 -4.42 6.22 -10.02
CA LYS A 62 -5.51 6.93 -9.33
C LYS A 62 -6.84 6.17 -9.38
N GLN A 63 -7.14 5.54 -10.49
CA GLN A 63 -8.38 4.79 -10.70
C GLN A 63 -8.55 3.55 -9.81
N TYR A 64 -7.47 3.07 -9.18
CA TYR A 64 -7.48 1.90 -8.30
C TYR A 64 -7.34 2.26 -6.81
N ILE A 65 -7.25 3.54 -6.49
CA ILE A 65 -6.99 4.00 -5.12
C ILE A 65 -8.19 4.80 -4.63
N PHE A 66 -8.93 4.21 -3.67
CA PHE A 66 -10.18 4.76 -3.12
C PHE A 66 -10.09 4.88 -1.61
N GLU A 67 -10.72 5.92 -1.04
CA GLU A 67 -10.89 6.04 0.41
C GLU A 67 -11.60 4.80 0.96
N LYS A 68 -11.14 4.32 2.11
CA LYS A 68 -11.61 3.10 2.80
C LYS A 68 -11.35 1.79 2.04
N GLY A 69 -10.72 1.81 0.89
CA GLY A 69 -10.20 0.61 0.23
C GLY A 69 -8.94 0.07 0.90
N TYR A 70 -8.46 -1.07 0.44
CA TYR A 70 -7.23 -1.67 0.93
C TYR A 70 -6.02 -1.32 0.07
N ILE A 71 -4.85 -1.30 0.70
CA ILE A 71 -3.56 -1.15 0.02
C ILE A 71 -2.46 -1.86 0.81
N GLY A 72 -1.53 -2.50 0.11
CA GLY A 72 -0.32 -3.05 0.70
C GLY A 72 0.80 -2.02 0.73
N VAL A 73 1.40 -1.81 1.90
CA VAL A 73 2.55 -0.92 2.11
C VAL A 73 3.68 -1.71 2.77
N ASN A 74 4.78 -1.94 2.06
CA ASN A 74 5.89 -2.81 2.49
C ASN A 74 5.39 -4.19 2.97
N GLY A 75 4.39 -4.76 2.30
CA GLY A 75 3.79 -6.04 2.65
C GLY A 75 2.78 -5.99 3.81
N CYS A 76 2.47 -4.82 4.34
CA CYS A 76 1.46 -4.66 5.38
C CYS A 76 0.13 -4.23 4.76
N SER A 77 -0.96 -4.98 5.05
CA SER A 77 -2.32 -4.62 4.64
C SER A 77 -2.82 -3.42 5.44
N LEU A 78 -3.16 -2.34 4.76
CA LEU A 78 -3.66 -1.11 5.39
C LEU A 78 -4.93 -0.62 4.72
N THR A 79 -5.74 0.12 5.47
CA THR A 79 -6.90 0.83 4.94
C THR A 79 -6.49 2.22 4.47
N LEU A 80 -6.95 2.58 3.27
CA LEU A 80 -6.76 3.92 2.72
C LEU A 80 -7.60 4.95 3.48
N GLY A 81 -6.95 5.99 3.96
CA GLY A 81 -7.59 7.20 4.44
C GLY A 81 -7.94 8.14 3.30
N LYS A 82 -7.81 9.46 3.53
CA LYS A 82 -8.05 10.48 2.49
C LYS A 82 -7.17 10.24 1.26
N VAL A 83 -7.79 10.33 0.09
CA VAL A 83 -7.12 10.17 -1.22
C VAL A 83 -7.20 11.47 -2.01
N ASN A 84 -6.04 12.01 -2.38
CA ASN A 84 -5.89 13.17 -3.25
C ASN A 84 -5.61 12.72 -4.71
N ASN A 85 -5.28 13.65 -5.60
CA ASN A 85 -5.01 13.34 -7.00
C ASN A 85 -3.75 12.50 -7.23
N ASP A 86 -2.73 12.63 -6.38
CA ASP A 86 -1.43 11.98 -6.52
C ASP A 86 -0.85 11.48 -5.19
N SER A 87 -1.63 11.49 -4.13
CA SER A 87 -1.23 11.01 -2.80
C SER A 87 -2.40 10.46 -2.02
N PHE A 88 -2.12 9.58 -1.08
CA PHE A 88 -3.08 9.04 -0.13
C PHE A 88 -2.51 9.02 1.28
N TYR A 89 -3.39 8.92 2.26
CA TYR A 89 -3.04 8.76 3.66
C TYR A 89 -3.30 7.32 4.12
N VAL A 90 -2.44 6.82 4.98
CA VAL A 90 -2.66 5.62 5.79
C VAL A 90 -2.43 5.95 7.25
N HIS A 91 -3.20 5.32 8.13
CA HIS A 91 -3.17 5.54 9.57
C HIS A 91 -2.55 4.32 10.24
N LEU A 92 -1.40 4.49 10.89
CA LEU A 92 -0.66 3.43 11.55
C LEU A 92 -0.97 3.44 13.04
N ILE A 93 -1.57 2.36 13.50
CA ILE A 93 -1.85 2.12 14.93
C ILE A 93 -0.59 1.58 15.63
N PRO A 94 -0.50 1.66 16.97
CA PRO A 94 0.68 1.23 17.72
C PRO A 94 1.14 -0.18 17.40
N GLU A 95 0.22 -1.13 17.31
CA GLU A 95 0.54 -2.52 16.97
C GLU A 95 1.28 -2.63 15.62
N THR A 96 0.78 -1.97 14.58
CA THR A 96 1.42 -1.93 13.26
C THR A 96 2.82 -1.32 13.33
N LEU A 97 2.99 -0.25 14.13
CA LEU A 97 4.27 0.42 14.32
C LEU A 97 5.28 -0.46 15.05
N GLU A 98 4.81 -1.31 15.97
CA GLU A 98 5.66 -2.20 16.75
C GLU A 98 6.18 -3.38 15.92
N ILE A 99 5.29 -4.03 15.15
CA ILE A 99 5.61 -5.30 14.47
C ILE A 99 6.13 -5.13 13.03
N THR A 100 6.13 -3.91 12.48
CA THR A 100 6.56 -3.65 11.10
C THR A 100 7.71 -2.64 11.03
N ASN A 101 8.37 -2.58 9.87
CA ASN A 101 9.39 -1.57 9.60
C ASN A 101 8.82 -0.17 9.30
N LEU A 102 7.49 0.02 9.34
CA LEU A 102 6.85 1.29 9.03
C LEU A 102 7.13 2.37 10.07
N SER A 103 7.46 1.97 11.30
CA SER A 103 7.86 2.91 12.37
C SER A 103 9.15 3.67 12.08
N TYR A 104 10.06 3.10 11.27
CA TYR A 104 11.35 3.67 10.90
C TYR A 104 11.31 4.58 9.67
N LEU A 105 10.15 4.71 9.03
CA LEU A 105 10.00 5.55 7.85
C LEU A 105 10.21 7.04 8.21
N LYS A 106 10.84 7.75 7.27
CA LYS A 106 11.08 9.19 7.32
C LYS A 106 10.51 9.85 6.09
N LYS A 107 10.29 11.16 6.16
CA LYS A 107 9.98 11.95 4.95
C LYS A 107 11.06 11.70 3.89
N GLY A 108 10.62 11.38 2.67
CA GLY A 108 11.49 10.98 1.55
C GLY A 108 11.77 9.49 1.44
N SER A 109 11.40 8.66 2.43
CA SER A 109 11.49 7.21 2.32
C SER A 109 10.64 6.70 1.17
N PHE A 110 11.07 5.59 0.56
CA PHE A 110 10.29 4.85 -0.44
C PHE A 110 9.72 3.58 0.17
N VAL A 111 8.45 3.31 -0.13
CA VAL A 111 7.73 2.12 0.31
C VAL A 111 7.19 1.35 -0.89
N ASN A 112 7.21 0.03 -0.81
CA ASN A 112 6.62 -0.83 -1.82
C ASN A 112 5.10 -0.77 -1.72
N ILE A 113 4.43 -0.52 -2.84
CA ILE A 113 2.97 -0.43 -2.90
C ILE A 113 2.41 -1.55 -3.74
N GLU A 114 1.51 -2.32 -3.14
CA GLU A 114 0.65 -3.30 -3.81
C GLU A 114 -0.78 -2.80 -3.80
N ILE A 115 -1.36 -2.68 -5.00
CA ILE A 115 -2.78 -2.34 -5.17
C ILE A 115 -3.59 -3.62 -5.01
N ASP A 116 -4.73 -3.54 -4.34
CA ASP A 116 -5.64 -4.66 -4.17
C ASP A 116 -6.08 -5.25 -5.53
N GLN A 117 -5.85 -6.55 -5.71
CA GLN A 117 -6.14 -7.26 -6.96
C GLN A 117 -7.63 -7.28 -7.30
N ASN A 118 -8.49 -7.37 -6.28
CA ASN A 118 -9.94 -7.31 -6.48
C ASN A 118 -10.36 -5.95 -7.04
N THR A 119 -9.78 -4.87 -6.52
CA THR A 119 -10.01 -3.51 -7.02
C THR A 119 -9.58 -3.40 -8.49
N ILE A 120 -8.40 -3.90 -8.84
CA ILE A 120 -7.92 -3.88 -10.24
C ILE A 120 -8.88 -4.66 -11.14
N ALA A 121 -9.26 -5.87 -10.75
CA ALA A 121 -10.15 -6.71 -11.54
C ALA A 121 -11.50 -6.03 -11.80
N ILE A 122 -12.10 -5.42 -10.78
CA ILE A 122 -13.38 -4.72 -10.90
C ILE A 122 -13.24 -3.50 -11.83
N VAL A 123 -12.25 -2.64 -11.60
CA VAL A 123 -12.06 -1.41 -12.39
C VAL A 123 -11.78 -1.75 -13.86
N GLU A 124 -10.90 -2.70 -14.14
CA GLU A 124 -10.58 -3.08 -15.53
C GLU A 124 -11.77 -3.76 -16.22
N THR A 125 -12.55 -4.60 -15.53
CA THR A 125 -13.76 -5.23 -16.09
C THR A 125 -14.78 -4.18 -16.47
N VAL A 126 -15.06 -3.19 -15.60
CA VAL A 126 -16.01 -2.11 -15.90
C VAL A 126 -15.53 -1.28 -17.09
N LYS A 127 -14.25 -0.92 -17.16
CA LYS A 127 -13.68 -0.15 -18.28
C LYS A 127 -13.83 -0.90 -19.60
N ASN A 128 -13.51 -2.19 -19.62
CA ASN A 128 -13.61 -3.02 -20.81
C ASN A 128 -15.07 -3.17 -21.25
N SER A 129 -16.01 -3.34 -20.33
CA SER A 129 -17.44 -3.41 -20.63
C SER A 129 -17.96 -2.10 -21.24
N LEU A 130 -17.57 -0.95 -20.67
CA LEU A 130 -17.96 0.36 -21.21
C LEU A 130 -17.33 0.64 -22.59
N ALA A 131 -16.10 0.20 -22.83
CA ALA A 131 -15.44 0.31 -24.13
C ALA A 131 -16.15 -0.55 -25.19
N ALA A 132 -16.57 -1.78 -24.86
CA ALA A 132 -17.31 -2.67 -25.76
C ALA A 132 -18.69 -2.12 -26.14
N GLN A 133 -19.36 -1.36 -25.25
CA GLN A 133 -20.67 -0.73 -25.56
C GLN A 133 -20.55 0.46 -26.51
N LYS A 134 -19.38 1.06 -26.68
CA LYS A 134 -19.13 2.22 -27.56
C LYS A 134 -18.68 1.81 -28.97
N SER A 135 -18.37 0.56 -29.17
CA SER A 135 -18.04 -0.03 -30.49
C SER A 135 -19.24 -0.80 -31.00
#